data_ac0b24b412775ae515a0f5de11d96955
#
_entry.id   ac0b24b412775ae515a0f5de11d96955
#
_cell.length_a   1.000
_cell.length_b   1.000
_cell.length_c   1.000
_cell.angle_alpha   90.00
_cell.angle_beta   90.00
_cell.angle_gamma   90.00
#
_symmetry.space_group_name_H-M   'P 1'
#
loop_
_entity.id
_entity.type
_entity.pdbx_description
1 polymer ?
#
loop_
_entity_poly.entity_id
_entity_poly.type
_entity_poly.pdbx_seq_one_letter_code
_entity_poly.pdbx_strand_id
1 'polypeptide(L)'
;VKSGTAGVEKVDGGYQGVFKTDRALYMMEVLGTLPELRDMESEFGIVVLPKADESAAYASPVYHGAIGLCVPVTVSDADRCAVVLENLAAESYHTVRGVYYDVVLGSKLVRDEASVSSLDTILDSGRFEIAYVYNWGDMRAALEQNIGKGNADIASAFAKLSSKIESGIAGDIAVFNE
;
A
#
# COMPACT_ATOMS: atom_id res chain seq x y z
N VAL A 1 8.26 -17.23 -18.98
CA VAL A 1 8.56 -15.83 -19.26
C VAL A 1 9.44 -15.36 -18.12
N LYS A 2 10.74 -15.23 -18.35
CA LYS A 2 11.57 -14.42 -17.45
C LYS A 2 11.12 -12.98 -17.68
N SER A 3 10.12 -12.53 -16.94
CA SER A 3 9.86 -11.11 -16.88
C SER A 3 11.07 -10.49 -16.20
N GLY A 4 11.94 -9.84 -16.95
CA GLY A 4 13.08 -9.11 -16.43
C GLY A 4 12.72 -7.87 -15.60
N THR A 5 11.53 -7.85 -15.06
CA THR A 5 10.91 -6.69 -14.46
C THR A 5 11.15 -6.54 -12.97
N ALA A 6 11.68 -7.55 -12.31
CA ALA A 6 12.20 -7.40 -10.96
C ALA A 6 13.69 -7.01 -10.96
N GLY A 7 14.22 -6.63 -12.10
CA GLY A 7 15.57 -6.10 -12.21
C GLY A 7 15.64 -4.72 -11.59
N VAL A 8 16.43 -4.58 -10.56
CA VAL A 8 16.87 -3.28 -10.04
C VAL A 8 17.85 -2.70 -11.07
N GLU A 9 17.34 -2.36 -12.25
CA GLU A 9 18.11 -1.59 -13.20
C GLU A 9 18.29 -0.19 -12.61
N LYS A 10 19.52 0.27 -12.49
CA LYS A 10 19.80 1.66 -12.18
C LYS A 10 19.44 2.50 -13.40
N VAL A 11 18.17 2.84 -13.49
CA VAL A 11 17.66 3.76 -14.50
C VAL A 11 17.58 5.13 -13.85
N ASP A 12 17.92 6.18 -14.59
CA ASP A 12 17.68 7.55 -14.15
C ASP A 12 16.17 7.71 -13.81
N GLY A 13 15.89 8.19 -12.60
CA GLY A 13 14.53 8.25 -12.07
C GLY A 13 14.02 6.94 -11.45
N GLY A 14 14.86 5.91 -11.32
CA GLY A 14 14.49 4.64 -10.70
C GLY A 14 13.38 3.90 -11.45
N TYR A 15 12.58 3.09 -10.74
CA TYR A 15 11.46 2.34 -11.33
C TYR A 15 10.35 3.26 -11.88
N GLN A 16 10.16 4.44 -11.32
CA GLN A 16 9.24 5.45 -11.87
C GLN A 16 9.73 5.94 -13.24
N GLY A 17 11.04 6.14 -13.42
CA GLY A 17 11.62 6.50 -14.71
C GLY A 17 11.42 5.41 -15.77
N VAL A 18 11.44 4.13 -15.37
CA VAL A 18 11.13 3.02 -16.28
C VAL A 18 9.68 3.09 -16.77
N PHE A 19 8.74 3.36 -15.86
CA PHE A 19 7.32 3.50 -16.21
C PHE A 19 7.08 4.76 -17.06
N LYS A 20 7.63 5.89 -16.66
CA LYS A 20 7.51 7.17 -17.39
C LYS A 20 8.02 7.14 -18.83
N THR A 21 8.92 6.20 -19.12
CA THR A 21 9.51 6.01 -20.47
C THR A 21 8.91 4.84 -21.24
N ASP A 22 7.69 4.39 -20.86
CA ASP A 22 6.95 3.31 -21.51
C ASP A 22 7.67 1.96 -21.56
N ARG A 23 8.60 1.72 -20.63
CA ARG A 23 9.38 0.49 -20.53
C ARG A 23 8.80 -0.54 -19.56
N ALA A 24 7.75 -0.17 -18.83
CA ALA A 24 7.01 -1.05 -17.94
C ALA A 24 5.50 -0.91 -18.21
N LEU A 25 4.81 -2.04 -18.29
CA LEU A 25 3.36 -2.08 -18.48
C LEU A 25 2.60 -1.69 -17.21
N TYR A 26 3.14 -2.04 -16.05
CA TYR A 26 2.57 -1.73 -14.74
C TYR A 26 3.63 -1.17 -13.81
N MET A 27 3.18 -0.28 -12.94
CA MET A 27 3.95 0.21 -11.81
C MET A 27 3.07 0.08 -10.56
N MET A 28 3.64 -0.47 -9.48
CA MET A 28 2.96 -0.52 -8.19
C MET A 28 3.56 0.55 -7.28
N GLU A 29 2.71 1.49 -6.86
CA GLU A 29 3.14 2.65 -6.09
C GLU A 29 2.00 3.19 -5.22
N VAL A 30 2.31 4.07 -4.29
CA VAL A 30 1.30 4.78 -3.50
C VAL A 30 0.60 5.84 -4.34
N LEU A 31 -0.69 6.08 -4.06
CA LEU A 31 -1.47 7.09 -4.81
C LEU A 31 -0.86 8.50 -4.73
N GLY A 32 -0.10 8.80 -3.67
CA GLY A 32 0.58 10.06 -3.50
C GLY A 32 1.62 10.40 -4.58
N THR A 33 2.06 9.42 -5.38
CA THR A 33 3.00 9.63 -6.50
C THR A 33 2.33 10.03 -7.80
N LEU A 34 1.01 9.92 -7.90
CA LEU A 34 0.28 10.27 -9.12
C LEU A 34 0.63 11.66 -9.68
N PRO A 35 0.76 12.73 -8.86
CA PRO A 35 1.16 14.05 -9.39
C PRO A 35 2.52 14.06 -10.07
N GLU A 36 3.42 13.13 -9.73
CA GLU A 36 4.74 13.03 -10.35
C GLU A 36 4.70 12.42 -11.75
N LEU A 37 3.59 11.76 -12.10
CA LEU A 37 3.38 11.14 -13.41
C LEU A 37 2.69 12.08 -14.41
N ARG A 38 2.29 13.27 -14.00
CA ARG A 38 1.55 14.22 -14.84
C ARG A 38 2.28 14.66 -16.13
N ASP A 39 3.60 14.52 -16.15
CA ASP A 39 4.46 14.91 -17.26
C ASP A 39 4.68 13.76 -18.26
N MET A 40 4.05 12.59 -18.02
CA MET A 40 4.09 11.48 -18.99
C MET A 40 3.43 11.91 -20.31
N GLU A 41 4.08 11.52 -21.41
CA GLU A 41 3.50 11.70 -22.75
C GLU A 41 2.41 10.67 -23.02
N SER A 42 2.62 9.43 -22.53
CA SER A 42 1.67 8.34 -22.66
C SER A 42 0.56 8.41 -21.62
N GLU A 43 -0.63 8.02 -22.02
CA GLU A 43 -1.76 7.87 -21.11
C GLU A 43 -1.63 6.57 -20.30
N PHE A 44 -2.03 6.63 -19.04
CA PHE A 44 -2.10 5.47 -18.15
C PHE A 44 -3.39 5.49 -17.34
N GLY A 45 -3.79 4.34 -16.83
CA GLY A 45 -4.94 4.19 -15.96
C GLY A 45 -4.53 3.69 -14.57
N ILE A 46 -5.48 3.74 -13.64
CA ILE A 46 -5.34 3.19 -12.29
C ILE A 46 -6.08 1.86 -12.23
N VAL A 47 -5.41 0.84 -11.70
CA VAL A 47 -6.01 -0.47 -11.48
C VAL A 47 -5.83 -0.90 -10.03
N VAL A 48 -6.85 -1.53 -9.47
CA VAL A 48 -6.77 -2.11 -8.13
C VAL A 48 -5.84 -3.32 -8.14
N LEU A 49 -5.16 -3.59 -7.02
CA LEU A 49 -4.35 -4.80 -6.88
C LEU A 49 -5.20 -6.05 -7.10
N PRO A 50 -4.67 -7.04 -7.83
CA PRO A 50 -5.42 -8.27 -8.10
C PRO A 50 -5.71 -9.02 -6.80
N LYS A 51 -6.87 -9.68 -6.76
CA LYS A 51 -7.22 -10.59 -5.67
C LYS A 51 -6.38 -11.86 -5.74
N ALA A 52 -6.22 -12.52 -4.58
CA ALA A 52 -5.59 -13.83 -4.52
C ALA A 52 -6.44 -14.91 -5.22
N ASP A 53 -7.76 -14.80 -5.11
CA ASP A 53 -8.76 -15.62 -5.78
C ASP A 53 -10.07 -14.82 -5.95
N GLU A 54 -11.03 -15.38 -6.71
CA GLU A 54 -12.30 -14.69 -7.00
C GLU A 54 -13.16 -14.47 -5.75
N SER A 55 -13.06 -15.32 -4.75
CA SER A 55 -13.83 -15.24 -3.51
C SER A 55 -13.26 -14.21 -2.52
N ALA A 56 -12.00 -13.84 -2.66
CA ALA A 56 -11.37 -12.87 -1.81
C ALA A 56 -11.94 -11.46 -2.01
N ALA A 57 -12.03 -10.68 -0.95
CA ALA A 57 -12.28 -9.25 -1.06
C ALA A 57 -11.05 -8.52 -1.60
N TYR A 58 -11.27 -7.36 -2.22
CA TYR A 58 -10.15 -6.46 -2.51
C TYR A 58 -9.50 -6.01 -1.19
N ALA A 59 -8.18 -5.87 -1.22
CA ALA A 59 -7.40 -5.36 -0.11
C ALA A 59 -6.29 -4.45 -0.66
N SER A 60 -6.36 -3.19 -0.32
CA SER A 60 -5.36 -2.19 -0.70
C SER A 60 -4.52 -1.86 0.53
N PRO A 61 -3.24 -2.26 0.57
CA PRO A 61 -2.41 -2.00 1.74
C PRO A 61 -2.19 -0.49 1.89
N VAL A 62 -2.44 0.01 3.10
CA VAL A 62 -2.07 1.38 3.47
C VAL A 62 -0.55 1.45 3.59
N TYR A 63 0.04 2.52 3.08
CA TYR A 63 1.48 2.72 3.14
C TYR A 63 1.98 2.63 4.59
N HIS A 64 2.98 1.80 4.83
CA HIS A 64 3.51 1.52 6.17
C HIS A 64 4.14 2.74 6.86
N GLY A 65 4.56 3.75 6.09
CA GLY A 65 5.03 5.04 6.59
C GLY A 65 3.90 6.05 6.83
N ALA A 66 2.63 5.64 6.81
CA ALA A 66 1.52 6.52 7.15
C ALA A 66 1.65 7.02 8.59
N ILE A 67 1.42 8.31 8.77
CA ILE A 67 1.50 8.96 10.08
C ILE A 67 0.24 8.62 10.88
N GLY A 68 0.41 8.10 12.08
CA GLY A 68 -0.66 7.90 13.06
C GLY A 68 -0.70 9.05 14.08
N LEU A 69 -1.90 9.36 14.57
CA LEU A 69 -2.08 10.24 15.71
C LEU A 69 -2.20 9.40 16.98
N CYS A 70 -1.48 9.80 18.02
CA CYS A 70 -1.51 9.14 19.32
C CYS A 70 -1.91 10.15 20.39
N VAL A 71 -2.75 9.72 21.33
CA VAL A 71 -3.09 10.46 22.54
C VAL A 71 -2.29 9.85 23.70
N PRO A 72 -1.40 10.63 24.38
CA PRO A 72 -0.65 10.11 25.50
C PRO A 72 -1.57 9.66 26.64
N VAL A 73 -1.22 8.58 27.34
CA VAL A 73 -1.98 8.09 28.52
C VAL A 73 -1.98 9.10 29.68
N THR A 74 -1.09 10.07 29.66
CA THR A 74 -0.95 11.13 30.67
C THR A 74 -1.84 12.35 30.40
N VAL A 75 -2.66 12.32 29.32
CA VAL A 75 -3.57 13.42 29.01
C VAL A 75 -4.58 13.61 30.14
N SER A 76 -4.84 14.85 30.53
CA SER A 76 -5.77 15.17 31.62
C SER A 76 -7.25 15.06 31.25
N ASP A 77 -7.56 15.11 29.95
CA ASP A 77 -8.93 15.08 29.42
C ASP A 77 -8.94 14.27 28.12
N ALA A 78 -9.06 12.96 28.27
CA ALA A 78 -9.08 12.02 27.15
C ALA A 78 -10.33 12.18 26.29
N ASP A 79 -11.49 12.44 26.90
CA ASP A 79 -12.77 12.60 26.22
C ASP A 79 -12.74 13.83 25.29
N ARG A 80 -12.16 14.92 25.76
CA ARG A 80 -11.98 16.11 24.92
C ARG A 80 -11.06 15.83 23.74
N CYS A 81 -9.97 15.11 23.95
CA CYS A 81 -9.08 14.72 22.85
C CYS A 81 -9.81 13.85 21.84
N ALA A 82 -10.61 12.88 22.30
CA ALA A 82 -11.38 12.00 21.43
C ALA A 82 -12.38 12.79 20.58
N VAL A 83 -13.13 13.72 21.19
CA VAL A 83 -14.09 14.58 20.47
C VAL A 83 -13.39 15.43 19.42
N VAL A 84 -12.23 16.01 19.73
CA VAL A 84 -11.48 16.83 18.75
C VAL A 84 -10.99 15.98 17.61
N LEU A 85 -10.42 14.79 17.86
CA LEU A 85 -9.91 13.90 16.83
C LEU A 85 -11.02 13.36 15.94
N GLU A 86 -12.17 13.00 16.52
CA GLU A 86 -13.34 12.54 15.78
C GLU A 86 -13.87 13.64 14.84
N ASN A 87 -13.97 14.88 15.32
CA ASN A 87 -14.41 16.00 14.48
C ASN A 87 -13.39 16.30 13.36
N LEU A 88 -12.09 16.23 13.65
CA LEU A 88 -11.06 16.40 12.62
C LEU A 88 -11.12 15.30 11.55
N ALA A 89 -11.35 14.05 11.97
CA ALA A 89 -11.51 12.93 11.06
C ALA A 89 -12.76 13.09 10.17
N ALA A 90 -13.90 13.43 10.79
CA ALA A 90 -15.15 13.66 10.07
C ALA A 90 -15.03 14.82 9.07
N GLU A 91 -14.45 15.94 9.49
CA GLU A 91 -14.25 17.10 8.62
C GLU A 91 -13.28 16.77 7.47
N SER A 92 -12.21 16.03 7.75
CA SER A 92 -11.27 15.56 6.71
C SER A 92 -11.94 14.64 5.72
N TYR A 93 -12.82 13.75 6.16
CA TYR A 93 -13.56 12.87 5.29
C TYR A 93 -14.44 13.65 4.31
N HIS A 94 -15.13 14.69 4.79
CA HIS A 94 -16.07 15.47 3.97
C HIS A 94 -15.39 16.52 3.08
N THR A 95 -14.24 17.04 3.49
CA THR A 95 -13.57 18.14 2.78
C THR A 95 -12.31 17.67 2.04
N VAL A 96 -11.33 17.12 2.77
CA VAL A 96 -10.02 16.77 2.19
C VAL A 96 -10.14 15.64 1.18
N ARG A 97 -10.95 14.61 1.49
CA ARG A 97 -11.16 13.48 0.58
C ARG A 97 -11.76 13.96 -0.75
N GLY A 98 -12.78 14.83 -0.71
CA GLY A 98 -13.39 15.40 -1.92
C GLY A 98 -12.41 16.19 -2.76
N VAL A 99 -11.66 17.11 -2.14
CA VAL A 99 -10.65 17.92 -2.84
C VAL A 99 -9.54 17.04 -3.41
N TYR A 100 -9.08 16.02 -2.69
CA TYR A 100 -8.08 15.09 -3.20
C TYR A 100 -8.59 14.33 -4.43
N TYR A 101 -9.84 13.88 -4.40
CA TYR A 101 -10.51 13.29 -5.55
C TYR A 101 -10.54 14.23 -6.75
N ASP A 102 -10.97 15.47 -6.53
CA ASP A 102 -11.03 16.47 -7.58
C ASP A 102 -9.65 16.78 -8.16
N VAL A 103 -8.61 16.83 -7.35
CA VAL A 103 -7.23 17.05 -7.79
C VAL A 103 -6.71 15.85 -8.57
N VAL A 104 -6.97 14.63 -8.10
CA VAL A 104 -6.54 13.39 -8.78
C VAL A 104 -7.34 13.18 -10.06
N LEU A 105 -8.67 13.37 -10.02
CA LEU A 105 -9.56 13.21 -11.17
C LEU A 105 -9.51 14.40 -12.13
N GLY A 106 -9.30 15.61 -11.62
CA GLY A 106 -9.16 16.84 -12.43
C GLY A 106 -7.78 16.97 -13.07
N SER A 107 -6.78 16.23 -12.60
CA SER A 107 -5.51 16.09 -13.29
C SER A 107 -5.73 15.27 -14.57
N LYS A 108 -4.89 15.48 -15.60
CA LYS A 108 -4.94 14.69 -16.85
C LYS A 108 -4.77 13.16 -16.64
N LEU A 109 -4.64 12.71 -15.40
CA LEU A 109 -4.17 11.40 -14.98
C LEU A 109 -5.27 10.34 -14.89
N VAL A 110 -6.52 10.74 -14.65
CA VAL A 110 -7.64 9.79 -14.51
C VAL A 110 -8.82 10.30 -15.29
N ARG A 111 -8.89 9.95 -16.57
CA ARG A 111 -9.95 10.41 -17.48
C ARG A 111 -10.99 9.36 -17.79
N ASP A 112 -10.71 8.11 -17.47
CA ASP A 112 -11.59 6.99 -17.79
C ASP A 112 -12.36 6.51 -16.57
N GLU A 113 -13.59 6.05 -16.79
CA GLU A 113 -14.50 5.56 -15.72
C GLU A 113 -13.94 4.34 -15.00
N ALA A 114 -13.11 3.52 -15.66
CA ALA A 114 -12.51 2.33 -15.05
C ALA A 114 -11.48 2.70 -14.00
N SER A 115 -10.67 3.73 -14.25
CA SER A 115 -9.72 4.27 -13.28
C SER A 115 -10.42 4.90 -12.07
N VAL A 116 -11.53 5.61 -12.29
CA VAL A 116 -12.37 6.16 -11.20
C VAL A 116 -12.90 5.02 -10.31
N SER A 117 -13.50 4.00 -10.91
CA SER A 117 -14.01 2.83 -10.18
C SER A 117 -12.92 2.07 -9.43
N SER A 118 -11.73 1.98 -10.03
CA SER A 118 -10.56 1.38 -9.37
C SER A 118 -10.12 2.19 -8.15
N LEU A 119 -10.10 3.52 -8.27
CA LEU A 119 -9.73 4.43 -7.19
C LEU A 119 -10.70 4.33 -6.01
N ASP A 120 -12.02 4.28 -6.28
CA ASP A 120 -13.04 4.02 -5.27
C ASP A 120 -12.77 2.71 -4.53
N THR A 121 -12.54 1.64 -5.30
CA THR A 121 -12.24 0.32 -4.74
C THR A 121 -10.97 0.34 -3.87
N ILE A 122 -9.91 1.04 -4.31
CA ILE A 122 -8.66 1.19 -3.56
C ILE A 122 -8.91 1.88 -2.22
N LEU A 123 -9.65 2.99 -2.22
CA LEU A 123 -9.90 3.77 -1.02
C LEU A 123 -10.82 3.06 -0.02
N ASP A 124 -11.83 2.36 -0.52
CA ASP A 124 -12.79 1.63 0.32
C ASP A 124 -12.23 0.30 0.86
N SER A 125 -11.22 -0.26 0.19
CA SER A 125 -10.55 -1.51 0.60
C SER A 125 -9.25 -1.29 1.37
N GLY A 126 -8.97 -0.05 1.80
CA GLY A 126 -7.75 0.30 2.54
C GLY A 126 -7.58 -0.52 3.84
N ARG A 127 -6.43 -1.16 4.01
CA ARG A 127 -6.12 -1.98 5.20
C ARG A 127 -4.70 -1.74 5.68
N PHE A 128 -4.56 -1.67 7.00
CA PHE A 128 -3.26 -1.72 7.65
C PHE A 128 -2.81 -3.17 7.76
N GLU A 129 -1.71 -3.50 7.11
CA GLU A 129 -1.13 -4.83 7.15
C GLU A 129 -0.16 -4.96 8.33
N ILE A 130 -0.65 -5.53 9.43
CA ILE A 130 0.12 -5.75 10.65
C ILE A 130 1.36 -6.60 10.37
N ALA A 131 1.24 -7.62 9.52
CA ALA A 131 2.34 -8.47 9.11
C ALA A 131 3.49 -7.70 8.44
N TYR A 132 3.18 -6.59 7.76
CA TYR A 132 4.20 -5.73 7.17
C TYR A 132 4.98 -4.95 8.23
N VAL A 133 4.30 -4.49 9.29
CA VAL A 133 4.90 -3.71 10.38
C VAL A 133 5.79 -4.61 11.25
N TYR A 134 5.27 -5.74 11.70
CA TYR A 134 6.02 -6.65 12.57
C TYR A 134 7.03 -7.53 11.83
N ASN A 135 6.84 -7.73 10.52
CA ASN A 135 7.74 -8.51 9.65
C ASN A 135 8.17 -9.86 10.26
N TRP A 136 7.21 -10.56 10.87
CA TRP A 136 7.47 -11.84 11.52
C TRP A 136 8.21 -12.81 10.59
N GLY A 137 9.26 -13.43 11.12
CA GLY A 137 10.07 -14.37 10.35
C GLY A 137 10.87 -13.78 9.20
N ASP A 138 11.00 -12.45 9.08
CA ASP A 138 11.61 -11.78 7.93
C ASP A 138 10.91 -12.08 6.59
N MET A 139 9.58 -12.21 6.61
CA MET A 139 8.76 -12.54 5.43
C MET A 139 9.06 -11.64 4.24
N ARG A 140 9.24 -10.34 4.48
CA ARG A 140 9.54 -9.38 3.42
C ARG A 140 10.87 -9.68 2.72
N ALA A 141 11.92 -9.90 3.48
CA ALA A 141 13.23 -10.23 2.92
C ALA A 141 13.21 -11.55 2.15
N ALA A 142 12.45 -12.54 2.62
CA ALA A 142 12.27 -13.80 1.92
C ALA A 142 11.56 -13.62 0.57
N LEU A 143 10.51 -12.79 0.54
CA LEU A 143 9.79 -12.45 -0.69
C LEU A 143 10.69 -11.72 -1.69
N GLU A 144 11.38 -10.67 -1.23
CA GLU A 144 12.30 -9.89 -2.05
C GLU A 144 13.41 -10.77 -2.66
N GLN A 145 13.99 -11.68 -1.87
CA GLN A 145 15.01 -12.61 -2.35
C GLN A 145 14.48 -13.60 -3.39
N ASN A 146 13.26 -14.13 -3.19
CA ASN A 146 12.65 -15.03 -4.17
C ASN A 146 12.37 -14.31 -5.50
N ILE A 147 11.82 -13.10 -5.44
CA ILE A 147 11.58 -12.27 -6.61
C ILE A 147 12.90 -11.95 -7.32
N GLY A 148 13.91 -11.51 -6.58
CA GLY A 148 15.24 -11.17 -7.13
C GLY A 148 15.95 -12.36 -7.79
N LYS A 149 15.69 -13.58 -7.33
CA LYS A 149 16.20 -14.82 -7.92
C LYS A 149 15.33 -15.35 -9.08
N GLY A 150 14.20 -14.71 -9.36
CA GLY A 150 13.22 -15.20 -10.33
C GLY A 150 12.56 -16.53 -9.91
N ASN A 151 12.53 -16.82 -8.60
CA ASN A 151 11.91 -18.02 -8.06
C ASN A 151 10.42 -17.78 -7.80
N ALA A 152 9.58 -18.47 -8.55
CA ALA A 152 8.12 -18.37 -8.42
C ALA A 152 7.54 -19.22 -7.27
N ASP A 153 8.35 -20.07 -6.64
CA ASP A 153 7.90 -20.95 -5.54
C ASP A 153 7.90 -20.19 -4.20
N ILE A 154 6.98 -19.24 -4.10
CA ILE A 154 6.76 -18.41 -2.92
C ILE A 154 6.18 -19.27 -1.79
N ALA A 155 5.30 -20.22 -2.11
CA ALA A 155 4.64 -21.08 -1.12
C ALA A 155 5.66 -21.87 -0.28
N SER A 156 6.64 -22.52 -0.94
CA SER A 156 7.71 -23.25 -0.22
C SER A 156 8.62 -22.32 0.59
N ALA A 157 8.84 -21.09 0.12
CA ALA A 157 9.61 -20.11 0.87
C ALA A 157 8.91 -19.71 2.18
N PHE A 158 7.60 -19.46 2.12
CA PHE A 158 6.81 -19.15 3.31
C PHE A 158 6.65 -20.35 4.25
N ALA A 159 6.46 -21.55 3.71
CA ALA A 159 6.38 -22.78 4.52
C ALA A 159 7.61 -22.99 5.42
N LYS A 160 8.80 -22.61 4.94
CA LYS A 160 10.04 -22.68 5.73
C LYS A 160 10.09 -21.64 6.86
N LEU A 161 9.29 -20.60 6.78
CA LEU A 161 9.25 -19.53 7.78
C LEU A 161 8.10 -19.70 8.78
N SER A 162 7.15 -20.63 8.55
CA SER A 162 5.91 -20.75 9.33
C SER A 162 6.17 -20.82 10.83
N SER A 163 7.09 -21.66 11.27
CA SER A 163 7.43 -21.82 12.68
C SER A 163 7.99 -20.54 13.32
N LYS A 164 8.82 -19.79 12.58
CA LYS A 164 9.38 -18.53 13.04
C LYS A 164 8.32 -17.43 13.08
N ILE A 165 7.40 -17.43 12.12
CA ILE A 165 6.26 -16.51 12.06
C ILE A 165 5.32 -16.76 13.24
N GLU A 166 4.91 -18.01 13.46
CA GLU A 166 4.03 -18.41 14.56
C GLU A 166 4.62 -18.06 15.93
N SER A 167 5.91 -18.32 16.11
CA SER A 167 6.62 -17.95 17.34
C SER A 167 6.67 -16.45 17.57
N GLY A 168 6.90 -15.65 16.51
CA GLY A 168 6.88 -14.20 16.59
C GLY A 168 5.50 -13.65 16.95
N ILE A 169 4.44 -14.13 16.30
CA ILE A 169 3.06 -13.75 16.61
C ILE A 169 2.71 -14.09 18.07
N ALA A 170 3.05 -15.30 18.53
CA ALA A 170 2.78 -15.73 19.90
C ALA A 170 3.52 -14.86 20.93
N GLY A 171 4.77 -14.45 20.62
CA GLY A 171 5.54 -13.54 21.46
C GLY A 171 4.89 -12.17 21.59
N ASP A 172 4.46 -11.57 20.48
CA ASP A 172 3.81 -10.26 20.50
C ASP A 172 2.45 -10.30 21.23
N ILE A 173 1.64 -11.35 20.99
CA ILE A 173 0.36 -11.53 21.71
C ILE A 173 0.60 -11.63 23.21
N ALA A 174 1.66 -12.30 23.66
CA ALA A 174 1.98 -12.40 25.08
C ALA A 174 2.25 -11.02 25.70
N VAL A 175 2.98 -10.15 25.02
CA VAL A 175 3.27 -8.78 25.48
C VAL A 175 2.01 -7.94 25.60
N PHE A 176 1.03 -8.10 24.71
CA PHE A 176 -0.24 -7.35 24.78
C PHE A 176 -1.19 -7.85 25.87
N ASN A 177 -0.97 -9.03 26.41
CA ASN A 177 -1.79 -9.61 27.49
C ASN A 177 -1.22 -9.42 28.89
N GLU A 178 -0.03 -8.81 29.03
CA GLU A 178 0.56 -8.38 30.30
C GLU A 178 0.03 -6.99 30.73
#